data_419edb38212d8391195e69c29a4e463d
#
_entry.id   419edb38212d8391195e69c29a4e463d
#
_cell.length_a   1.000
_cell.length_b   1.000
_cell.length_c   1.000
_cell.angle_alpha   90.00
_cell.angle_beta   90.00
_cell.angle_gamma   90.00
#
_symmetry.space_group_name_H-M   'P 1'
#
loop_
_entity.id
_entity.type
_entity.pdbx_description
1 polymer ?
#
loop_
_entity_poly.entity_id
_entity_poly.type
_entity_poly.pdbx_seq_one_letter_code
_entity_poly.pdbx_strand_id
1 'polypeptide(L)'
;MSETLKKLTIKAALALNKGAFAALESYAKQILQLDNTYADAWFFLSLSATERRKISVAIELVDRALALSGRNLEYVAHKARLHTMAGQKEAAVAAADYAMSLGPEQSLVLDTLGVVYSRFEMQDQAREVLRLSVSLMPDNAQFQFNLASVEQFLGNAGGAEQGYRDAIRVKPDFYRAYWALSELEKNLGASGRLPDLEVLAKRTNLAPEDRLYLGHALSREYEKNGRYKSAFHALRKGKEGMRAKVGYHIADDKKMFEAIKQAFPVEADVTLGDLGNQNIFVLGMPRSGTTLIDRILSTHSRIVSMGEVQYFARAMKEVSGEKSQKMLDSELVIASRHVDFSEVGRRYLFKVGEWTGIKEFSLDKMPLNFLYVGFILKALPGAKIVCVRRHPVDTCLANYRQLFAMNFSYYNYHYDLKDTAEYYCLFDALMAHWKAVFPERFLEVDYEDIVAKPEPTVRELCNFVNVDFETAGLEFYKSKVPVSTASAMQVREPIYSSAVGRWKHYGDLLAPVFEVLSKNGITYRD
;
A
#
# COMPACT_ATOMS: atom_id res chain seq x y z
N MET A 1 -13.19 -45.23 1.19
CA MET A 1 -12.08 -44.54 0.53
C MET A 1 -11.05 -45.55 0.06
N SER A 2 -10.73 -45.62 -1.24
CA SER A 2 -9.75 -46.58 -1.76
C SER A 2 -8.35 -46.33 -1.20
N GLU A 3 -7.49 -47.37 -1.13
CA GLU A 3 -6.12 -47.22 -0.63
C GLU A 3 -5.29 -46.23 -1.48
N THR A 4 -5.54 -46.20 -2.79
CA THR A 4 -4.93 -45.26 -3.71
C THR A 4 -5.31 -43.81 -3.37
N LEU A 5 -6.59 -43.56 -3.08
CA LEU A 5 -7.09 -42.23 -2.69
C LEU A 5 -6.45 -41.76 -1.38
N LYS A 6 -6.33 -42.64 -0.38
CA LYS A 6 -5.63 -42.33 0.89
C LYS A 6 -4.17 -41.94 0.65
N LYS A 7 -3.43 -42.70 -0.17
CA LYS A 7 -2.03 -42.41 -0.50
C LYS A 7 -1.87 -41.07 -1.21
N LEU A 8 -2.76 -40.72 -2.14
CA LEU A 8 -2.72 -39.46 -2.85
C LEU A 8 -3.03 -38.28 -1.93
N THR A 9 -4.01 -38.42 -1.03
CA THR A 9 -4.35 -37.38 -0.03
C THR A 9 -3.16 -37.08 0.90
N ILE A 10 -2.49 -38.13 1.38
CA ILE A 10 -1.28 -37.95 2.22
C ILE A 10 -0.17 -37.24 1.42
N LYS A 11 0.06 -37.61 0.16
CA LYS A 11 1.05 -36.92 -0.69
C LYS A 11 0.69 -35.47 -0.93
N ALA A 12 -0.60 -35.16 -1.14
CA ALA A 12 -1.08 -33.79 -1.30
C ALA A 12 -0.85 -32.96 -0.03
N ALA A 13 -1.20 -33.50 1.14
CA ALA A 13 -0.95 -32.84 2.43
C ALA A 13 0.55 -32.59 2.68
N LEU A 14 1.42 -33.58 2.36
CA LEU A 14 2.87 -33.40 2.45
C LEU A 14 3.40 -32.35 1.47
N ALA A 15 2.84 -32.28 0.26
CA ALA A 15 3.19 -31.27 -0.73
C ALA A 15 2.78 -29.87 -0.26
N LEU A 16 1.59 -29.74 0.35
CA LEU A 16 1.12 -28.49 0.95
C LEU A 16 2.06 -28.02 2.06
N ASN A 17 2.39 -28.91 3.00
CA ASN A 17 3.32 -28.59 4.11
C ASN A 17 4.72 -28.15 3.64
N LYS A 18 5.16 -28.64 2.47
CA LYS A 18 6.43 -28.27 1.85
C LYS A 18 6.35 -27.03 0.95
N GLY A 19 5.15 -26.44 0.77
CA GLY A 19 4.92 -25.35 -0.20
C GLY A 19 5.11 -25.78 -1.66
N ALA A 20 5.03 -27.09 -1.97
CA ALA A 20 5.23 -27.65 -3.30
C ALA A 20 3.93 -27.61 -4.12
N PHE A 21 3.41 -26.41 -4.41
CA PHE A 21 2.09 -26.19 -5.01
C PHE A 21 1.88 -26.84 -6.38
N ALA A 22 2.92 -27.02 -7.19
CA ALA A 22 2.83 -27.73 -8.45
C ALA A 22 2.54 -29.24 -8.23
N ALA A 23 3.18 -29.85 -7.23
CA ALA A 23 2.93 -31.24 -6.85
C ALA A 23 1.54 -31.37 -6.18
N LEU A 24 1.16 -30.41 -5.34
CA LEU A 24 -0.17 -30.34 -4.72
C LEU A 24 -1.27 -30.34 -5.79
N GLU A 25 -1.16 -29.50 -6.81
CA GLU A 25 -2.11 -29.43 -7.93
C GLU A 25 -2.18 -30.76 -8.69
N SER A 26 -1.03 -31.38 -8.95
CA SER A 26 -0.99 -32.69 -9.64
C SER A 26 -1.69 -33.76 -8.84
N TYR A 27 -1.43 -33.86 -7.53
CA TYR A 27 -2.10 -34.85 -6.68
C TYR A 27 -3.61 -34.56 -6.54
N ALA A 28 -4.00 -33.31 -6.39
CA ALA A 28 -5.41 -32.93 -6.33
C ALA A 28 -6.17 -33.33 -7.59
N LYS A 29 -5.59 -33.12 -8.79
CA LYS A 29 -6.19 -33.57 -10.06
C LYS A 29 -6.33 -35.08 -10.14
N GLN A 30 -5.33 -35.86 -9.69
CA GLN A 30 -5.40 -37.32 -9.64
C GLN A 30 -6.50 -37.81 -8.66
N ILE A 31 -6.67 -37.14 -7.52
CA ILE A 31 -7.74 -37.43 -6.56
C ILE A 31 -9.09 -37.21 -7.25
N LEU A 32 -9.30 -36.09 -7.95
CA LEU A 32 -10.56 -35.77 -8.61
C LEU A 32 -10.88 -36.70 -9.79
N GLN A 33 -9.88 -37.32 -10.42
CA GLN A 33 -10.09 -38.37 -11.41
C GLN A 33 -10.64 -39.66 -10.80
N LEU A 34 -10.29 -39.92 -9.53
CA LEU A 34 -10.80 -41.10 -8.81
C LEU A 34 -12.13 -40.84 -8.12
N ASP A 35 -12.30 -39.62 -7.60
CA ASP A 35 -13.49 -39.18 -6.87
C ASP A 35 -13.66 -37.66 -7.04
N ASN A 36 -14.54 -37.24 -7.91
CA ASN A 36 -14.82 -35.84 -8.19
C ASN A 36 -15.63 -35.14 -7.09
N THR A 37 -16.12 -35.88 -6.12
CA THR A 37 -16.84 -35.36 -4.93
C THR A 37 -15.92 -35.15 -3.71
N TYR A 38 -14.61 -35.40 -3.87
CA TYR A 38 -13.66 -35.25 -2.78
C TYR A 38 -13.34 -33.75 -2.51
N ALA A 39 -13.99 -33.17 -1.53
CA ALA A 39 -13.96 -31.74 -1.24
C ALA A 39 -12.53 -31.17 -1.03
N ASP A 40 -11.67 -31.91 -0.29
CA ASP A 40 -10.29 -31.46 -0.04
C ASP A 40 -9.48 -31.27 -1.33
N ALA A 41 -9.74 -32.07 -2.37
CA ALA A 41 -9.01 -31.93 -3.63
C ALA A 41 -9.37 -30.62 -4.36
N TRP A 42 -10.62 -30.19 -4.32
CA TRP A 42 -11.03 -28.87 -4.80
C TRP A 42 -10.40 -27.75 -3.99
N PHE A 43 -10.33 -27.93 -2.66
CA PHE A 43 -9.65 -26.97 -1.78
C PHE A 43 -8.13 -26.89 -2.07
N PHE A 44 -7.45 -28.03 -2.29
CA PHE A 44 -6.03 -28.04 -2.68
C PHE A 44 -5.79 -27.34 -4.01
N LEU A 45 -6.69 -27.47 -4.98
CA LEU A 45 -6.62 -26.70 -6.23
C LEU A 45 -6.82 -25.21 -5.99
N SER A 46 -7.73 -24.82 -5.08
CA SER A 46 -7.93 -23.42 -4.68
C SER A 46 -6.66 -22.83 -4.07
N LEU A 47 -6.00 -23.54 -3.16
CA LEU A 47 -4.71 -23.12 -2.59
C LEU A 47 -3.63 -22.94 -3.67
N SER A 48 -3.54 -23.88 -4.62
CA SER A 48 -2.57 -23.81 -5.73
C SER A 48 -2.87 -22.65 -6.69
N ALA A 49 -4.15 -22.35 -6.94
CA ALA A 49 -4.57 -21.19 -7.74
C ALA A 49 -4.28 -19.87 -7.03
N THR A 50 -4.44 -19.84 -5.71
CA THR A 50 -4.12 -18.69 -4.83
C THR A 50 -2.64 -18.33 -4.94
N GLU A 51 -1.76 -19.31 -4.84
CA GLU A 51 -0.31 -19.10 -4.96
C GLU A 51 0.08 -18.50 -6.32
N ARG A 52 -0.61 -18.93 -7.38
CA ARG A 52 -0.43 -18.37 -8.74
C ARG A 52 -1.18 -17.06 -8.97
N ARG A 53 -1.75 -16.46 -7.92
CA ARG A 53 -2.54 -15.22 -7.96
C ARG A 53 -3.76 -15.26 -8.90
N LYS A 54 -4.28 -16.45 -9.21
CA LYS A 54 -5.51 -16.66 -9.98
C LYS A 54 -6.72 -16.62 -9.06
N ILE A 55 -7.00 -15.45 -8.47
CA ILE A 55 -7.94 -15.33 -7.35
C ILE A 55 -9.37 -15.70 -7.74
N SER A 56 -9.87 -15.28 -8.89
CA SER A 56 -11.22 -15.64 -9.35
C SER A 56 -11.39 -17.16 -9.48
N VAL A 57 -10.39 -17.84 -10.07
CA VAL A 57 -10.38 -19.30 -10.17
C VAL A 57 -10.32 -19.96 -8.78
N ALA A 58 -9.52 -19.40 -7.86
CA ALA A 58 -9.43 -19.91 -6.50
C ALA A 58 -10.78 -19.81 -5.74
N ILE A 59 -11.55 -18.73 -5.95
CA ILE A 59 -12.90 -18.56 -5.39
C ILE A 59 -13.85 -19.63 -5.94
N GLU A 60 -13.88 -19.85 -7.25
CA GLU A 60 -14.71 -20.88 -7.86
C GLU A 60 -14.39 -22.29 -7.31
N LEU A 61 -13.10 -22.59 -7.13
CA LEU A 61 -12.64 -23.89 -6.62
C LEU A 61 -13.00 -24.09 -5.14
N VAL A 62 -12.86 -23.07 -4.29
CA VAL A 62 -13.28 -23.19 -2.88
C VAL A 62 -14.80 -23.25 -2.73
N ASP A 63 -15.55 -22.60 -3.62
CA ASP A 63 -17.02 -22.71 -3.63
C ASP A 63 -17.47 -24.14 -3.97
N ARG A 64 -16.78 -24.81 -4.90
CA ARG A 64 -17.01 -26.25 -5.16
C ARG A 64 -16.68 -27.11 -3.94
N ALA A 65 -15.56 -26.84 -3.25
CA ALA A 65 -15.22 -27.55 -2.02
C ALA A 65 -16.29 -27.37 -0.95
N LEU A 66 -16.81 -26.15 -0.76
CA LEU A 66 -17.88 -25.83 0.19
C LEU A 66 -19.21 -26.47 -0.17
N ALA A 67 -19.55 -26.53 -1.45
CA ALA A 67 -20.77 -27.20 -1.91
C ALA A 67 -20.77 -28.71 -1.58
N LEU A 68 -19.60 -29.34 -1.51
CA LEU A 68 -19.43 -30.76 -1.18
C LEU A 68 -19.27 -31.03 0.31
N SER A 69 -18.65 -30.13 1.08
CA SER A 69 -18.33 -30.32 2.50
C SER A 69 -19.27 -29.60 3.46
N GLY A 70 -20.12 -28.70 2.97
CA GLY A 70 -21.03 -27.89 3.78
C GLY A 70 -20.31 -26.83 4.63
N ARG A 71 -20.14 -27.10 5.94
CA ARG A 71 -19.69 -26.09 6.93
C ARG A 71 -18.22 -26.23 7.32
N ASN A 72 -17.33 -26.54 6.39
CA ASN A 72 -15.90 -26.62 6.70
C ASN A 72 -15.32 -25.23 6.98
N LEU A 73 -14.92 -24.98 8.23
CA LEU A 73 -14.42 -23.68 8.71
C LEU A 73 -13.15 -23.23 7.99
N GLU A 74 -12.24 -24.14 7.66
CA GLU A 74 -11.00 -23.81 6.96
C GLU A 74 -11.29 -23.30 5.55
N TYR A 75 -12.27 -23.93 4.86
CA TYR A 75 -12.65 -23.49 3.51
C TYR A 75 -13.36 -22.14 3.54
N VAL A 76 -14.24 -21.90 4.53
CA VAL A 76 -14.93 -20.61 4.70
C VAL A 76 -13.92 -19.51 5.01
N ALA A 77 -12.97 -19.75 5.92
CA ALA A 77 -11.91 -18.79 6.24
C ALA A 77 -11.01 -18.51 5.01
N HIS A 78 -10.69 -19.55 4.24
CA HIS A 78 -9.93 -19.36 2.99
C HIS A 78 -10.73 -18.54 1.96
N LYS A 79 -12.04 -18.78 1.84
CA LYS A 79 -12.92 -17.98 0.97
C LYS A 79 -12.93 -16.50 1.41
N ALA A 80 -13.04 -16.21 2.71
CA ALA A 80 -12.94 -14.86 3.25
C ALA A 80 -11.60 -14.19 2.87
N ARG A 81 -10.49 -14.93 3.01
CA ARG A 81 -9.16 -14.48 2.59
C ARG A 81 -9.08 -14.20 1.08
N LEU A 82 -9.67 -15.05 0.23
CA LEU A 82 -9.69 -14.85 -1.22
C LEU A 82 -10.46 -13.60 -1.62
N HIS A 83 -11.65 -13.37 -1.03
CA HIS A 83 -12.41 -12.14 -1.25
C HIS A 83 -11.63 -10.91 -0.77
N THR A 84 -10.88 -11.03 0.34
CA THR A 84 -9.97 -9.96 0.81
C THR A 84 -8.88 -9.65 -0.23
N MET A 85 -8.27 -10.70 -0.82
CA MET A 85 -7.26 -10.54 -1.88
C MET A 85 -7.85 -9.93 -3.16
N ALA A 86 -9.13 -10.18 -3.45
CA ALA A 86 -9.88 -9.59 -4.55
C ALA A 86 -10.37 -8.15 -4.23
N GLY A 87 -10.23 -7.66 -2.99
CA GLY A 87 -10.73 -6.35 -2.57
C GLY A 87 -12.25 -6.27 -2.47
N GLN A 88 -12.93 -7.40 -2.32
CA GLN A 88 -14.39 -7.55 -2.23
C GLN A 88 -14.81 -7.54 -0.76
N LYS A 89 -14.92 -6.34 -0.17
CA LYS A 89 -15.15 -6.14 1.27
C LYS A 89 -16.38 -6.89 1.78
N GLU A 90 -17.52 -6.66 1.16
CA GLU A 90 -18.81 -7.21 1.60
C GLU A 90 -18.78 -8.74 1.63
N ALA A 91 -18.26 -9.36 0.57
CA ALA A 91 -18.16 -10.81 0.47
C ALA A 91 -17.13 -11.39 1.46
N ALA A 92 -16.01 -10.68 1.68
CA ALA A 92 -14.99 -11.10 2.63
C ALA A 92 -15.49 -11.06 4.07
N VAL A 93 -16.14 -9.95 4.47
CA VAL A 93 -16.69 -9.77 5.81
C VAL A 93 -17.84 -10.74 6.03
N ALA A 94 -18.78 -10.90 5.09
CA ALA A 94 -19.87 -11.86 5.21
C ALA A 94 -19.37 -13.31 5.40
N ALA A 95 -18.32 -13.70 4.68
CA ALA A 95 -17.71 -15.01 4.85
C ALA A 95 -17.00 -15.15 6.23
N ALA A 96 -16.36 -14.09 6.70
CA ALA A 96 -15.71 -14.07 8.02
C ALA A 96 -16.77 -14.14 9.16
N ASP A 97 -17.83 -13.35 9.08
CA ASP A 97 -18.93 -13.36 10.06
C ASP A 97 -19.63 -14.73 10.11
N TYR A 98 -19.84 -15.34 8.93
CA TYR A 98 -20.38 -16.69 8.86
C TYR A 98 -19.44 -17.70 9.54
N ALA A 99 -18.12 -17.64 9.27
CA ALA A 99 -17.16 -18.52 9.94
C ALA A 99 -17.17 -18.31 11.47
N MET A 100 -17.24 -17.06 11.95
CA MET A 100 -17.33 -16.74 13.37
C MET A 100 -18.62 -17.26 14.00
N SER A 101 -19.76 -17.22 13.29
CA SER A 101 -21.04 -17.76 13.77
C SER A 101 -21.04 -19.27 13.99
N LEU A 102 -20.09 -19.99 13.37
CA LEU A 102 -19.90 -21.43 13.54
C LEU A 102 -19.02 -21.78 14.77
N GLY A 103 -18.55 -20.81 15.53
CA GLY A 103 -17.74 -20.99 16.74
C GLY A 103 -16.37 -21.63 16.49
N PRO A 104 -15.47 -20.98 15.72
CA PRO A 104 -14.16 -21.55 15.41
C PRO A 104 -13.28 -21.68 16.66
N GLU A 105 -12.70 -22.86 16.87
CA GLU A 105 -11.73 -23.14 17.93
C GLU A 105 -10.31 -23.37 17.39
N GLN A 106 -10.15 -23.35 16.05
CA GLN A 106 -8.85 -23.51 15.40
C GLN A 106 -8.12 -22.17 15.34
N SER A 107 -6.95 -22.08 15.95
CA SER A 107 -6.16 -20.86 16.02
C SER A 107 -5.80 -20.27 14.65
N LEU A 108 -5.52 -21.12 13.65
CA LEU A 108 -5.21 -20.67 12.29
C LEU A 108 -6.43 -20.06 11.57
N VAL A 109 -7.63 -20.63 11.80
CA VAL A 109 -8.89 -20.08 11.28
C VAL A 109 -9.11 -18.69 11.89
N LEU A 110 -9.03 -18.58 13.21
CA LEU A 110 -9.17 -17.32 13.95
C LEU A 110 -8.17 -16.26 13.47
N ASP A 111 -6.88 -16.62 13.32
CA ASP A 111 -5.88 -15.69 12.80
C ASP A 111 -6.25 -15.19 11.40
N THR A 112 -6.67 -16.10 10.51
CA THR A 112 -7.11 -15.73 9.15
C THR A 112 -8.28 -14.75 9.19
N LEU A 113 -9.30 -14.99 10.02
CA LEU A 113 -10.47 -14.13 10.14
C LEU A 113 -10.10 -12.76 10.74
N GLY A 114 -9.25 -12.74 11.76
CA GLY A 114 -8.74 -11.51 12.35
C GLY A 114 -7.98 -10.64 11.33
N VAL A 115 -7.17 -11.26 10.48
CA VAL A 115 -6.48 -10.55 9.38
C VAL A 115 -7.48 -10.03 8.34
N VAL A 116 -8.57 -10.77 8.03
CA VAL A 116 -9.65 -10.30 7.15
C VAL A 116 -10.30 -9.04 7.71
N TYR A 117 -10.72 -9.04 8.96
CA TYR A 117 -11.31 -7.87 9.62
C TYR A 117 -10.35 -6.68 9.63
N SER A 118 -9.09 -6.90 10.01
CA SER A 118 -8.08 -5.83 10.03
C SER A 118 -7.88 -5.18 8.67
N ARG A 119 -7.97 -5.95 7.60
CA ARG A 119 -7.78 -5.46 6.23
C ARG A 119 -8.88 -4.49 5.78
N PHE A 120 -10.07 -4.59 6.37
CA PHE A 120 -11.21 -3.72 6.11
C PHE A 120 -11.49 -2.73 7.24
N GLU A 121 -10.46 -2.40 8.03
CA GLU A 121 -10.48 -1.38 9.10
C GLU A 121 -11.41 -1.69 10.27
N MET A 122 -11.84 -2.94 10.41
CA MET A 122 -12.64 -3.44 11.53
C MET A 122 -11.71 -3.86 12.67
N GLN A 123 -10.94 -2.90 13.22
CA GLN A 123 -9.80 -3.20 14.10
C GLN A 123 -10.21 -3.78 15.45
N ASP A 124 -11.37 -3.39 16.01
CA ASP A 124 -11.84 -3.92 17.28
C ASP A 124 -12.23 -5.39 17.16
N GLN A 125 -12.95 -5.76 16.08
CA GLN A 125 -13.28 -7.16 15.79
C GLN A 125 -12.01 -7.98 15.52
N ALA A 126 -11.09 -7.42 14.73
CA ALA A 126 -9.79 -8.04 14.46
C ALA A 126 -9.03 -8.35 15.76
N ARG A 127 -8.98 -7.39 16.69
CA ARG A 127 -8.30 -7.54 17.99
C ARG A 127 -8.91 -8.68 18.80
N GLU A 128 -10.24 -8.74 18.91
CA GLU A 128 -10.93 -9.78 19.68
C GLU A 128 -10.60 -11.17 19.13
N VAL A 129 -10.73 -11.35 17.82
CA VAL A 129 -10.49 -12.63 17.16
C VAL A 129 -9.02 -13.04 17.22
N LEU A 130 -8.08 -12.09 17.01
CA LEU A 130 -6.65 -12.39 17.10
C LEU A 130 -6.19 -12.69 18.53
N ARG A 131 -6.81 -12.09 19.56
CA ARG A 131 -6.54 -12.45 20.96
C ARG A 131 -6.93 -13.90 21.24
N LEU A 132 -8.05 -14.37 20.71
CA LEU A 132 -8.43 -15.78 20.81
C LEU A 132 -7.41 -16.68 20.12
N SER A 133 -6.99 -16.31 18.91
CA SER A 133 -5.94 -17.07 18.19
C SER A 133 -4.65 -17.20 18.99
N VAL A 134 -4.16 -16.09 19.55
CA VAL A 134 -2.95 -16.05 20.38
C VAL A 134 -3.15 -16.85 21.69
N SER A 135 -4.32 -16.78 22.33
CA SER A 135 -4.58 -17.53 23.57
C SER A 135 -4.53 -19.05 23.37
N LEU A 136 -4.97 -19.53 22.19
CA LEU A 136 -4.92 -20.95 21.83
C LEU A 136 -3.52 -21.41 21.41
N MET A 137 -2.71 -20.54 20.83
CA MET A 137 -1.35 -20.86 20.37
C MET A 137 -0.39 -19.70 20.64
N PRO A 138 0.00 -19.47 21.90
CA PRO A 138 0.84 -18.33 22.29
C PRO A 138 2.26 -18.38 21.71
N ASP A 139 2.76 -19.56 21.38
CA ASP A 139 4.08 -19.78 20.79
C ASP A 139 4.07 -19.75 19.24
N ASN A 140 3.14 -19.00 18.65
CA ASN A 140 3.13 -18.73 17.22
C ASN A 140 3.53 -17.26 16.94
N ALA A 141 4.73 -17.08 16.40
CA ALA A 141 5.28 -15.74 16.13
C ALA A 141 4.43 -14.92 15.15
N GLN A 142 3.78 -15.56 14.16
CA GLN A 142 2.92 -14.87 13.20
C GLN A 142 1.65 -14.34 13.86
N PHE A 143 1.04 -15.10 14.76
CA PHE A 143 -0.17 -14.69 15.49
C PHE A 143 0.13 -13.52 16.43
N GLN A 144 1.25 -13.60 17.18
CA GLN A 144 1.73 -12.47 18.00
C GLN A 144 1.94 -11.21 17.16
N PHE A 145 2.57 -11.36 16.00
CA PHE A 145 2.81 -10.25 15.07
C PHE A 145 1.51 -9.64 14.53
N ASN A 146 0.53 -10.47 14.14
CA ASN A 146 -0.74 -10.00 13.59
C ASN A 146 -1.54 -9.22 14.65
N LEU A 147 -1.61 -9.75 15.89
CA LEU A 147 -2.24 -9.04 17.00
C LEU A 147 -1.52 -7.72 17.30
N ALA A 148 -0.19 -7.73 17.40
CA ALA A 148 0.61 -6.52 17.62
C ALA A 148 0.36 -5.44 16.55
N SER A 149 0.21 -5.85 15.29
CA SER A 149 -0.10 -4.93 14.20
C SER A 149 -1.47 -4.25 14.38
N VAL A 150 -2.47 -4.98 14.84
CA VAL A 150 -3.80 -4.44 15.14
C VAL A 150 -3.77 -3.53 16.36
N GLU A 151 -3.05 -3.90 17.43
CA GLU A 151 -2.86 -3.03 18.59
C GLU A 151 -2.17 -1.71 18.21
N GLN A 152 -1.21 -1.75 17.27
CA GLN A 152 -0.57 -0.55 16.72
C GLN A 152 -1.57 0.34 15.95
N PHE A 153 -2.45 -0.24 15.13
CA PHE A 153 -3.50 0.51 14.42
C PHE A 153 -4.48 1.18 15.38
N LEU A 154 -4.83 0.50 16.47
CA LEU A 154 -5.70 1.03 17.53
C LEU A 154 -5.01 2.08 18.41
N GLY A 155 -3.70 2.31 18.21
CA GLY A 155 -2.91 3.28 19.00
C GLY A 155 -2.43 2.74 20.34
N ASN A 156 -2.60 1.45 20.63
CA ASN A 156 -2.06 0.80 21.82
C ASN A 156 -0.58 0.44 21.60
N ALA A 157 0.29 1.46 21.76
CA ALA A 157 1.73 1.30 21.52
C ALA A 157 2.36 0.24 22.46
N GLY A 158 1.94 0.18 23.74
CA GLY A 158 2.46 -0.82 24.69
C GLY A 158 2.11 -2.25 24.30
N GLY A 159 0.85 -2.50 23.91
CA GLY A 159 0.41 -3.82 23.44
C GLY A 159 1.10 -4.23 22.13
N ALA A 160 1.29 -3.29 21.21
CA ALA A 160 2.02 -3.52 19.98
C ALA A 160 3.50 -3.87 20.23
N GLU A 161 4.18 -3.11 21.09
CA GLU A 161 5.58 -3.35 21.47
C GLU A 161 5.74 -4.75 22.06
N GLN A 162 4.91 -5.09 23.04
CA GLN A 162 4.96 -6.39 23.70
C GLN A 162 4.75 -7.53 22.70
N GLY A 163 3.73 -7.44 21.85
CA GLY A 163 3.45 -8.50 20.86
C GLY A 163 4.56 -8.66 19.82
N TYR A 164 5.21 -7.58 19.36
CA TYR A 164 6.38 -7.71 18.48
C TYR A 164 7.58 -8.33 19.20
N ARG A 165 7.82 -8.00 20.48
CA ARG A 165 8.86 -8.63 21.31
C ARG A 165 8.58 -10.12 21.51
N ASP A 166 7.32 -10.50 21.76
CA ASP A 166 6.93 -11.91 21.90
C ASP A 166 7.11 -12.67 20.58
N ALA A 167 6.75 -12.07 19.44
CA ALA A 167 7.02 -12.67 18.14
C ALA A 167 8.52 -12.93 17.92
N ILE A 168 9.39 -11.99 18.31
CA ILE A 168 10.86 -12.14 18.23
C ILE A 168 11.35 -13.22 19.21
N ARG A 169 10.82 -13.25 20.44
CA ARG A 169 11.18 -14.29 21.45
C ARG A 169 10.86 -15.69 20.96
N VAL A 170 9.67 -15.86 20.35
CA VAL A 170 9.23 -17.16 19.79
C VAL A 170 10.06 -17.54 18.55
N LYS A 171 10.33 -16.58 17.69
CA LYS A 171 11.08 -16.78 16.44
C LYS A 171 12.15 -15.71 16.28
N PRO A 172 13.40 -15.94 16.76
CA PRO A 172 14.49 -14.94 16.73
C PRO A 172 14.95 -14.53 15.34
N ASP A 173 14.53 -15.22 14.28
CA ASP A 173 14.78 -14.86 12.89
C ASP A 173 13.54 -14.30 12.18
N PHE A 174 12.54 -13.82 12.94
CA PHE A 174 11.38 -13.16 12.39
C PHE A 174 11.68 -11.68 12.10
N TYR A 175 12.47 -11.41 11.08
CA TYR A 175 13.01 -10.08 10.75
C TYR A 175 11.94 -9.01 10.54
N ARG A 176 10.75 -9.39 10.08
CA ARG A 176 9.61 -8.49 9.94
C ARG A 176 9.17 -7.88 11.27
N ALA A 177 9.26 -8.63 12.37
CA ALA A 177 8.92 -8.12 13.70
C ALA A 177 9.96 -7.11 14.20
N TYR A 178 11.26 -7.31 13.92
CA TYR A 178 12.29 -6.31 14.23
C TYR A 178 12.04 -4.99 13.50
N TRP A 179 11.68 -5.05 12.21
CA TRP A 179 11.33 -3.87 11.44
C TRP A 179 10.10 -3.16 12.04
N ALA A 180 9.01 -3.87 12.31
CA ALA A 180 7.79 -3.31 12.85
C ALA A 180 8.03 -2.63 14.21
N LEU A 181 8.82 -3.27 15.07
CA LEU A 181 9.22 -2.73 16.37
C LEU A 181 10.08 -1.46 16.21
N SER A 182 11.03 -1.43 15.26
CA SER A 182 11.85 -0.24 15.01
C SER A 182 11.05 0.93 14.42
N GLU A 183 10.00 0.66 13.66
CA GLU A 183 9.05 1.69 13.18
C GLU A 183 8.15 2.22 14.30
N LEU A 184 7.67 1.35 15.19
CA LEU A 184 6.87 1.74 16.35
C LEU A 184 7.64 2.69 17.27
N GLU A 185 8.91 2.39 17.51
CA GLU A 185 9.79 3.12 18.41
C GLU A 185 10.59 4.26 17.73
N LYS A 186 10.23 4.64 16.50
CA LYS A 186 11.03 5.61 15.72
C LYS A 186 11.22 6.96 16.39
N ASN A 187 10.28 7.37 17.24
CA ASN A 187 10.31 8.64 17.99
C ASN A 187 10.89 8.46 19.41
N LEU A 188 11.24 7.23 19.82
CA LEU A 188 11.90 6.93 21.08
C LEU A 188 13.43 6.94 20.88
N GLY A 189 14.17 7.19 21.92
CA GLY A 189 15.65 7.14 21.90
C GLY A 189 16.21 5.77 21.50
N ALA A 190 17.53 5.63 21.54
CA ALA A 190 18.20 4.37 21.21
C ALA A 190 17.64 3.19 22.02
N SER A 191 17.26 2.12 21.34
CA SER A 191 16.55 0.99 21.94
C SER A 191 17.46 -0.07 22.58
N GLY A 192 18.79 0.06 22.42
CA GLY A 192 19.77 -0.94 22.85
C GLY A 192 19.85 -2.20 21.97
N ARG A 193 19.01 -2.34 20.96
CA ARG A 193 18.96 -3.54 20.08
C ARG A 193 19.98 -3.57 18.95
N LEU A 194 20.72 -2.49 18.75
CA LEU A 194 21.67 -2.39 17.65
C LEU A 194 22.69 -3.55 17.62
N PRO A 195 23.29 -4.00 18.77
CA PRO A 195 24.21 -5.14 18.76
C PRO A 195 23.56 -6.42 18.25
N ASP A 196 22.33 -6.73 18.64
CA ASP A 196 21.62 -7.95 18.22
C ASP A 196 21.34 -7.92 16.73
N LEU A 197 20.88 -6.79 16.20
CA LEU A 197 20.64 -6.60 14.77
C LEU A 197 21.93 -6.69 13.95
N GLU A 198 23.07 -6.18 14.46
CA GLU A 198 24.37 -6.31 13.81
C GLU A 198 24.84 -7.77 13.76
N VAL A 199 24.56 -8.58 14.79
CA VAL A 199 24.83 -10.02 14.79
C VAL A 199 23.97 -10.72 13.73
N LEU A 200 22.67 -10.44 13.67
CA LEU A 200 21.77 -11.01 12.67
C LEU A 200 22.18 -10.65 11.23
N ALA A 201 22.71 -9.44 11.01
CA ALA A 201 23.13 -8.96 9.70
C ALA A 201 24.40 -9.65 9.16
N LYS A 202 25.15 -10.39 10.00
CA LYS A 202 26.31 -11.20 9.58
C LYS A 202 25.91 -12.53 8.93
N ARG A 203 24.64 -12.94 9.05
CA ARG A 203 24.12 -14.15 8.39
C ARG A 203 24.20 -14.00 6.87
N THR A 204 24.78 -15.00 6.19
CA THR A 204 25.03 -14.96 4.74
C THR A 204 23.85 -15.45 3.90
N ASN A 205 23.03 -16.36 4.43
CA ASN A 205 21.97 -17.06 3.69
C ASN A 205 20.58 -16.46 3.97
N LEU A 206 20.45 -15.13 3.96
CA LEU A 206 19.17 -14.46 4.11
C LEU A 206 18.44 -14.37 2.77
N ALA A 207 17.15 -14.71 2.78
CA ALA A 207 16.27 -14.40 1.66
C ALA A 207 16.25 -12.86 1.40
N PRO A 208 16.05 -12.41 0.15
CA PRO A 208 16.03 -10.98 -0.15
C PRO A 208 15.06 -10.18 0.72
N GLU A 209 13.88 -10.72 1.03
CA GLU A 209 12.89 -10.07 1.90
C GLU A 209 13.36 -9.95 3.35
N ASP A 210 13.97 -11.02 3.88
CA ASP A 210 14.49 -11.03 5.24
C ASP A 210 15.63 -10.01 5.40
N ARG A 211 16.50 -9.95 4.38
CA ARG A 211 17.57 -8.96 4.31
C ARG A 211 17.00 -7.54 4.22
N LEU A 212 15.91 -7.35 3.48
CA LEU A 212 15.22 -6.07 3.36
C LEU A 212 14.68 -5.60 4.71
N TYR A 213 13.92 -6.44 5.44
CA TYR A 213 13.40 -6.10 6.76
C TYR A 213 14.52 -5.78 7.75
N LEU A 214 15.56 -6.61 7.79
CA LEU A 214 16.70 -6.42 8.69
C LEU A 214 17.48 -5.14 8.35
N GLY A 215 17.70 -4.86 7.06
CA GLY A 215 18.36 -3.64 6.60
C GLY A 215 17.60 -2.38 7.00
N HIS A 216 16.26 -2.40 6.91
CA HIS A 216 15.41 -1.29 7.37
C HIS A 216 15.45 -1.13 8.90
N ALA A 217 15.37 -2.21 9.67
CA ALA A 217 15.48 -2.17 11.12
C ALA A 217 16.84 -1.58 11.57
N LEU A 218 17.94 -2.08 11.01
CA LEU A 218 19.29 -1.56 11.26
C LEU A 218 19.42 -0.09 10.90
N SER A 219 18.91 0.30 9.73
CA SER A 219 18.96 1.70 9.29
C SER A 219 18.29 2.62 10.30
N ARG A 220 17.12 2.24 10.82
CA ARG A 220 16.41 3.01 11.86
C ARG A 220 17.21 3.13 13.16
N GLU A 221 17.77 2.03 13.63
CA GLU A 221 18.57 2.03 14.87
C GLU A 221 19.86 2.85 14.71
N TYR A 222 20.53 2.79 13.57
CA TYR A 222 21.68 3.64 13.28
C TYR A 222 21.31 5.13 13.24
N GLU A 223 20.17 5.48 12.61
CA GLU A 223 19.68 6.87 12.59
C GLU A 223 19.40 7.42 13.99
N LYS A 224 18.76 6.64 14.88
CA LYS A 224 18.53 7.00 16.29
C LYS A 224 19.83 7.31 17.03
N ASN A 225 20.92 6.68 16.63
CA ASN A 225 22.26 6.90 17.18
C ASN A 225 23.08 7.95 16.40
N GLY A 226 22.49 8.70 15.48
CA GLY A 226 23.18 9.71 14.66
C GLY A 226 24.16 9.13 13.62
N ARG A 227 24.20 7.80 13.44
CA ARG A 227 25.15 7.08 12.57
C ARG A 227 24.60 6.97 11.14
N TYR A 228 24.35 8.10 10.48
CA TYR A 228 23.69 8.16 9.15
C TYR A 228 24.41 7.41 8.04
N LYS A 229 25.76 7.41 8.05
CA LYS A 229 26.55 6.62 7.09
C LYS A 229 26.29 5.12 7.24
N SER A 230 26.30 4.62 8.48
CA SER A 230 25.97 3.21 8.77
C SER A 230 24.52 2.89 8.42
N ALA A 231 23.58 3.81 8.71
CA ALA A 231 22.17 3.68 8.35
C ALA A 231 21.98 3.51 6.84
N PHE A 232 22.65 4.33 6.04
CA PHE A 232 22.59 4.25 4.59
C PHE A 232 23.15 2.93 4.06
N HIS A 233 24.30 2.50 4.56
CA HIS A 233 24.91 1.23 4.14
C HIS A 233 24.05 0.02 4.52
N ALA A 234 23.44 0.02 5.71
CA ALA A 234 22.53 -1.04 6.13
C ALA A 234 21.29 -1.12 5.20
N LEU A 235 20.70 0.04 4.88
CA LEU A 235 19.57 0.12 3.97
C LEU A 235 19.93 -0.35 2.57
N ARG A 236 21.06 0.11 2.01
CA ARG A 236 21.55 -0.30 0.69
C ARG A 236 21.75 -1.81 0.62
N LYS A 237 22.44 -2.38 1.61
CA LYS A 237 22.67 -3.84 1.71
C LYS A 237 21.34 -4.60 1.86
N GLY A 238 20.40 -4.06 2.63
CA GLY A 238 19.07 -4.64 2.78
C GLY A 238 18.29 -4.73 1.47
N LYS A 239 18.45 -3.75 0.58
CA LYS A 239 17.78 -3.69 -0.73
C LYS A 239 18.48 -4.50 -1.84
N GLU A 240 19.72 -4.94 -1.61
CA GLU A 240 20.45 -5.79 -2.56
C GLU A 240 19.65 -7.06 -2.90
N GLY A 241 19.54 -7.36 -4.19
CA GLY A 241 18.79 -8.51 -4.71
C GLY A 241 17.30 -8.29 -4.90
N MET A 242 16.67 -7.29 -4.24
CA MET A 242 15.24 -7.04 -4.43
C MET A 242 14.93 -6.52 -5.84
N ARG A 243 15.74 -5.58 -6.38
CA ARG A 243 15.57 -5.07 -7.75
C ARG A 243 15.57 -6.21 -8.78
N ALA A 244 16.53 -7.13 -8.67
CA ALA A 244 16.62 -8.30 -9.55
C ALA A 244 15.45 -9.26 -9.33
N LYS A 245 15.06 -9.51 -8.05
CA LYS A 245 13.95 -10.40 -7.71
C LYS A 245 12.62 -9.93 -8.28
N VAL A 246 12.34 -8.61 -8.26
CA VAL A 246 11.09 -8.04 -8.79
C VAL A 246 11.15 -7.75 -10.29
N GLY A 247 12.32 -7.92 -10.94
CA GLY A 247 12.50 -7.66 -12.37
C GLY A 247 12.22 -6.21 -12.76
N TYR A 248 12.58 -5.25 -11.91
CA TYR A 248 12.30 -3.84 -12.17
C TYR A 248 13.28 -3.23 -13.19
N HIS A 249 12.72 -2.53 -14.17
CA HIS A 249 13.46 -1.77 -15.19
C HIS A 249 12.82 -0.39 -15.36
N ILE A 250 13.57 0.67 -15.09
CA ILE A 250 13.11 2.07 -15.24
C ILE A 250 12.68 2.41 -16.68
N ALA A 251 13.17 1.65 -17.66
CA ALA A 251 12.77 1.82 -19.06
C ALA A 251 11.27 1.59 -19.29
N ASP A 252 10.63 0.72 -18.49
CA ASP A 252 9.18 0.47 -18.60
C ASP A 252 8.40 1.69 -18.10
N ASP A 253 8.84 2.30 -17.00
CA ASP A 253 8.22 3.54 -16.52
C ASP A 253 8.44 4.69 -17.52
N LYS A 254 9.63 4.82 -18.09
CA LYS A 254 9.90 5.83 -19.13
C LYS A 254 8.91 5.71 -20.30
N LYS A 255 8.65 4.48 -20.77
CA LYS A 255 7.67 4.22 -21.85
C LYS A 255 6.26 4.62 -21.42
N MET A 256 5.85 4.26 -20.19
CA MET A 256 4.54 4.58 -19.66
C MET A 256 4.33 6.09 -19.53
N PHE A 257 5.29 6.82 -18.94
CA PHE A 257 5.20 8.27 -18.79
C PHE A 257 5.15 8.99 -20.15
N GLU A 258 5.94 8.52 -21.11
CA GLU A 258 5.91 9.08 -22.46
C GLU A 258 4.57 8.81 -23.15
N ALA A 259 4.02 7.60 -23.04
CA ALA A 259 2.69 7.27 -23.56
C ALA A 259 1.60 8.16 -22.95
N ILE A 260 1.69 8.45 -21.64
CA ILE A 260 0.74 9.36 -20.95
C ILE A 260 0.83 10.77 -21.55
N LYS A 261 2.02 11.36 -21.70
CA LYS A 261 2.19 12.70 -22.30
C LYS A 261 1.66 12.76 -23.73
N GLN A 262 1.91 11.72 -24.52
CA GLN A 262 1.40 11.62 -25.91
C GLN A 262 -0.13 11.49 -25.98
N ALA A 263 -0.76 10.89 -24.95
CA ALA A 263 -2.22 10.78 -24.89
C ALA A 263 -2.91 12.13 -24.57
N PHE A 264 -2.19 13.08 -24.02
CA PHE A 264 -2.67 14.41 -23.61
C PHE A 264 -1.71 15.51 -24.08
N PRO A 265 -1.66 15.83 -25.39
CA PRO A 265 -0.79 16.90 -25.89
C PRO A 265 -1.22 18.28 -25.36
N VAL A 266 -0.27 19.21 -25.19
CA VAL A 266 -0.52 20.54 -24.60
C VAL A 266 -1.48 21.38 -25.45
N GLU A 267 -1.46 21.16 -26.76
CA GLU A 267 -2.34 21.86 -27.71
C GLU A 267 -3.74 21.25 -27.82
N ALA A 268 -4.04 20.19 -27.05
CA ALA A 268 -5.37 19.58 -27.09
C ALA A 268 -6.41 20.53 -26.52
N ASP A 269 -7.52 20.69 -27.25
CA ASP A 269 -8.69 21.42 -26.76
C ASP A 269 -9.32 20.62 -25.62
N VAL A 270 -9.11 21.09 -24.39
CA VAL A 270 -9.62 20.43 -23.19
C VAL A 270 -11.00 21.00 -22.91
N THR A 271 -12.03 20.18 -23.10
CA THR A 271 -13.41 20.56 -22.75
C THR A 271 -13.49 20.75 -21.24
N LEU A 272 -13.54 21.99 -20.79
CA LEU A 272 -13.85 22.35 -19.43
C LEU A 272 -15.34 22.12 -19.17
N GLY A 273 -15.68 21.60 -18.00
CA GLY A 273 -17.06 21.35 -17.60
C GLY A 273 -17.15 21.27 -16.07
N ASP A 274 -18.39 21.14 -15.57
CA ASP A 274 -18.66 21.17 -14.13
C ASP A 274 -18.76 19.77 -13.50
N LEU A 275 -18.83 18.71 -14.31
CA LEU A 275 -18.90 17.34 -13.77
C LEU A 275 -17.68 17.07 -12.92
N GLY A 276 -17.92 16.71 -11.66
CA GLY A 276 -16.87 16.44 -10.69
C GLY A 276 -16.32 17.69 -9.99
N ASN A 277 -16.95 18.86 -10.08
CA ASN A 277 -16.51 20.10 -9.42
C ASN A 277 -16.44 19.99 -7.88
N GLN A 278 -17.09 19.00 -7.31
CA GLN A 278 -17.05 18.66 -5.88
C GLN A 278 -15.97 17.60 -5.54
N ASN A 279 -15.18 17.18 -6.52
CA ASN A 279 -14.15 16.16 -6.32
C ASN A 279 -12.76 16.78 -6.29
N ILE A 280 -12.05 16.58 -5.19
CA ILE A 280 -10.69 17.06 -4.96
C ILE A 280 -9.76 15.85 -5.00
N PHE A 281 -8.70 15.91 -5.80
CA PHE A 281 -7.67 14.88 -5.85
C PHE A 281 -6.36 15.44 -5.30
N VAL A 282 -5.87 14.83 -4.21
CA VAL A 282 -4.56 15.15 -3.63
C VAL A 282 -3.57 14.07 -4.04
N LEU A 283 -2.53 14.48 -4.73
CA LEU A 283 -1.54 13.59 -5.34
C LEU A 283 -0.12 14.13 -5.23
N GLY A 284 0.86 13.36 -5.67
CA GLY A 284 2.29 13.71 -5.62
C GLY A 284 3.14 12.46 -5.43
N MET A 285 4.45 12.60 -5.39
CA MET A 285 5.31 11.46 -5.03
C MET A 285 4.93 10.93 -3.64
N PRO A 286 4.97 9.61 -3.41
CA PRO A 286 4.87 9.09 -2.05
C PRO A 286 5.86 9.81 -1.12
N ARG A 287 5.46 10.05 0.12
CA ARG A 287 6.29 10.75 1.14
C ARG A 287 6.59 12.22 0.84
N SER A 288 5.86 12.86 -0.06
CA SER A 288 5.96 14.31 -0.32
C SER A 288 5.14 15.18 0.64
N GLY A 289 4.23 14.60 1.44
CA GLY A 289 3.36 15.37 2.33
C GLY A 289 1.88 15.31 1.96
N THR A 290 1.47 14.47 1.02
CA THR A 290 0.06 14.31 0.60
C THR A 290 -0.89 14.03 1.76
N THR A 291 -0.45 13.25 2.76
CA THR A 291 -1.25 12.98 3.97
C THR A 291 -1.44 14.24 4.83
N LEU A 292 -0.49 15.17 4.85
CA LEU A 292 -0.64 16.44 5.56
C LEU A 292 -1.72 17.31 4.91
N ILE A 293 -1.70 17.45 3.59
CA ILE A 293 -2.73 18.19 2.83
C ILE A 293 -4.10 17.54 2.99
N ASP A 294 -4.18 16.21 2.90
CA ASP A 294 -5.42 15.46 3.14
C ASP A 294 -6.00 15.79 4.53
N ARG A 295 -5.15 15.80 5.56
CA ARG A 295 -5.56 16.13 6.93
C ARG A 295 -6.02 17.57 7.06
N ILE A 296 -5.28 18.52 6.53
CA ILE A 296 -5.66 19.93 6.54
C ILE A 296 -7.04 20.12 5.91
N LEU A 297 -7.23 19.62 4.70
CA LEU A 297 -8.49 19.79 3.97
C LEU A 297 -9.65 18.98 4.59
N SER A 298 -9.40 17.78 5.13
CA SER A 298 -10.46 16.94 5.71
C SER A 298 -11.01 17.45 7.04
N THR A 299 -10.32 18.38 7.72
CA THR A 299 -10.87 19.06 8.91
C THR A 299 -11.93 20.09 8.56
N HIS A 300 -12.00 20.51 7.31
CA HIS A 300 -13.01 21.45 6.82
C HIS A 300 -14.42 20.87 6.95
N SER A 301 -15.39 21.70 7.36
CA SER A 301 -16.77 21.30 7.62
C SER A 301 -17.46 20.68 6.38
N ARG A 302 -17.11 21.12 5.17
CA ARG A 302 -17.71 20.69 3.88
C ARG A 302 -16.95 19.60 3.14
N ILE A 303 -15.77 19.14 3.61
CA ILE A 303 -14.91 18.17 2.88
C ILE A 303 -14.87 16.84 3.63
N VAL A 304 -15.12 15.71 2.94
CA VAL A 304 -14.90 14.34 3.44
C VAL A 304 -13.74 13.70 2.71
N SER A 305 -12.75 13.20 3.46
CA SER A 305 -11.64 12.42 2.88
C SER A 305 -12.03 10.95 2.76
N MET A 306 -11.75 10.36 1.59
CA MET A 306 -11.85 8.92 1.33
C MET A 306 -10.51 8.19 1.55
N GLY A 307 -9.45 8.93 1.87
CA GLY A 307 -8.11 8.36 2.02
C GLY A 307 -7.50 7.84 0.71
N GLU A 308 -6.71 6.78 0.77
CA GLU A 308 -6.00 6.17 -0.37
C GLU A 308 -6.90 5.13 -1.08
N VAL A 309 -7.90 5.60 -1.83
CA VAL A 309 -8.82 4.74 -2.59
C VAL A 309 -8.32 4.53 -4.03
N GLN A 310 -8.63 3.36 -4.61
CA GLN A 310 -8.26 3.01 -5.99
C GLN A 310 -9.48 3.06 -6.94
N TYR A 311 -10.49 3.86 -6.61
CA TYR A 311 -11.77 3.83 -7.33
C TYR A 311 -11.60 4.28 -8.78
N PHE A 312 -10.84 5.36 -9.03
CA PHE A 312 -10.62 5.84 -10.37
C PHE A 312 -9.82 4.84 -11.23
N ALA A 313 -8.72 4.33 -10.69
CA ALA A 313 -7.88 3.35 -11.39
C ALA A 313 -8.65 2.06 -11.73
N ARG A 314 -9.52 1.60 -10.81
CA ARG A 314 -10.40 0.44 -11.06
C ARG A 314 -11.45 0.73 -12.13
N ALA A 315 -12.13 1.88 -12.07
CA ALA A 315 -13.11 2.27 -13.08
C ALA A 315 -12.47 2.33 -14.48
N MET A 316 -11.28 2.92 -14.60
CA MET A 316 -10.50 2.93 -15.84
C MET A 316 -10.22 1.50 -16.36
N LYS A 317 -9.74 0.62 -15.46
CA LYS A 317 -9.43 -0.77 -15.81
C LYS A 317 -10.64 -1.56 -16.28
N GLU A 318 -11.76 -1.41 -15.58
CA GLU A 318 -13.03 -2.08 -15.90
C GLU A 318 -13.60 -1.61 -17.24
N VAL A 319 -13.63 -0.30 -17.49
CA VAL A 319 -14.21 0.26 -18.72
C VAL A 319 -13.30 0.01 -19.93
N SER A 320 -11.98 0.04 -19.74
CA SER A 320 -11.04 -0.27 -20.83
C SER A 320 -11.04 -1.75 -21.25
N GLY A 321 -11.49 -2.66 -20.37
CA GLY A 321 -11.43 -4.10 -20.60
C GLY A 321 -10.02 -4.68 -20.60
N GLU A 322 -8.99 -3.87 -20.25
CA GLU A 322 -7.59 -4.29 -20.24
C GLU A 322 -7.34 -5.34 -19.15
N LYS A 323 -6.68 -6.45 -19.53
CA LYS A 323 -6.50 -7.63 -18.67
C LYS A 323 -5.13 -7.72 -17.98
N SER A 324 -4.26 -6.71 -18.17
CA SER A 324 -2.95 -6.71 -17.53
C SER A 324 -3.06 -6.80 -16.01
N GLN A 325 -2.03 -7.32 -15.34
CA GLN A 325 -2.00 -7.41 -13.87
C GLN A 325 -1.60 -6.08 -13.21
N LYS A 326 -1.11 -5.11 -13.99
CA LYS A 326 -0.73 -3.78 -13.50
C LYS A 326 -1.95 -2.86 -13.48
N MET A 327 -2.02 -1.96 -12.51
CA MET A 327 -3.09 -0.95 -12.45
C MET A 327 -2.98 0.05 -13.60
N LEU A 328 -1.76 0.46 -13.94
CA LEU A 328 -1.45 1.29 -15.10
C LEU A 328 -0.17 0.78 -15.76
N ASP A 329 -0.17 0.74 -17.07
CA ASP A 329 0.96 0.47 -17.95
C ASP A 329 0.73 1.14 -19.32
N SER A 330 1.71 1.05 -20.21
CA SER A 330 1.59 1.62 -21.56
C SER A 330 0.43 1.01 -22.36
N GLU A 331 0.06 -0.23 -22.11
CA GLU A 331 -1.06 -0.92 -22.80
C GLU A 331 -2.40 -0.32 -22.39
N LEU A 332 -2.62 -0.08 -21.08
CA LEU A 332 -3.82 0.61 -20.61
C LEU A 332 -3.89 2.05 -21.15
N VAL A 333 -2.76 2.76 -21.19
CA VAL A 333 -2.71 4.12 -21.77
C VAL A 333 -3.10 4.10 -23.26
N ILE A 334 -2.61 3.14 -24.03
CA ILE A 334 -2.99 2.99 -25.45
C ILE A 334 -4.49 2.63 -25.57
N ALA A 335 -4.98 1.68 -24.79
CA ALA A 335 -6.38 1.27 -24.77
C ALA A 335 -7.31 2.43 -24.40
N SER A 336 -6.85 3.40 -23.60
CA SER A 336 -7.63 4.56 -23.17
C SER A 336 -8.15 5.44 -24.31
N ARG A 337 -7.58 5.35 -25.51
CA ARG A 337 -8.07 6.07 -26.71
C ARG A 337 -9.49 5.68 -27.09
N HIS A 338 -9.94 4.49 -26.70
CA HIS A 338 -11.28 3.94 -26.99
C HIS A 338 -12.17 3.85 -25.75
N VAL A 339 -11.73 4.39 -24.63
CA VAL A 339 -12.48 4.37 -23.35
C VAL A 339 -13.58 5.41 -23.37
N ASP A 340 -14.77 5.02 -22.95
CA ASP A 340 -15.84 5.94 -22.62
C ASP A 340 -15.57 6.59 -21.25
N PHE A 341 -15.03 7.80 -21.28
CA PHE A 341 -14.70 8.55 -20.06
C PHE A 341 -15.92 8.99 -19.28
N SER A 342 -17.08 9.14 -19.91
CA SER A 342 -18.34 9.42 -19.22
C SER A 342 -18.72 8.24 -18.31
N GLU A 343 -18.53 7.02 -18.81
CA GLU A 343 -18.77 5.81 -18.01
C GLU A 343 -17.75 5.65 -16.88
N VAL A 344 -16.47 5.97 -17.11
CA VAL A 344 -15.45 6.00 -16.04
C VAL A 344 -15.86 6.98 -14.95
N GLY A 345 -16.22 8.21 -15.32
CA GLY A 345 -16.67 9.23 -14.39
C GLY A 345 -17.92 8.80 -13.60
N ARG A 346 -18.91 8.21 -14.28
CA ARG A 346 -20.13 7.69 -13.65
C ARG A 346 -19.82 6.60 -12.61
N ARG A 347 -18.96 5.64 -12.93
CA ARG A 347 -18.55 4.57 -11.99
C ARG A 347 -17.80 5.11 -10.80
N TYR A 348 -16.89 6.04 -11.03
CA TYR A 348 -16.16 6.71 -9.95
C TYR A 348 -17.13 7.46 -9.02
N LEU A 349 -18.00 8.31 -9.57
CA LEU A 349 -18.97 9.10 -8.79
C LEU A 349 -19.96 8.21 -8.03
N PHE A 350 -20.35 7.07 -8.58
CA PHE A 350 -21.17 6.09 -7.87
C PHE A 350 -20.47 5.60 -6.58
N LYS A 351 -19.18 5.30 -6.64
CA LYS A 351 -18.40 4.89 -5.47
C LYS A 351 -18.16 6.05 -4.49
N VAL A 352 -17.97 7.25 -5.00
CA VAL A 352 -17.85 8.46 -4.17
C VAL A 352 -19.15 8.72 -3.40
N GLY A 353 -20.30 8.49 -4.03
CA GLY A 353 -21.62 8.66 -3.40
C GLY A 353 -21.82 7.83 -2.12
N GLU A 354 -21.12 6.71 -1.97
CA GLU A 354 -21.13 5.91 -0.73
C GLU A 354 -20.52 6.67 0.47
N TRP A 355 -19.71 7.72 0.24
CA TRP A 355 -19.00 8.51 1.25
C TRP A 355 -19.61 9.90 1.48
N THR A 356 -20.19 10.51 0.43
CA THR A 356 -20.57 11.92 0.42
C THR A 356 -21.94 12.22 1.04
N GLY A 357 -22.65 11.25 1.62
CA GLY A 357 -24.00 11.44 2.19
C GLY A 357 -24.14 12.53 3.27
N ILE A 358 -23.03 13.13 3.75
CA ILE A 358 -23.00 14.12 4.84
C ILE A 358 -22.30 15.43 4.42
N LYS A 359 -21.39 15.42 3.44
CA LYS A 359 -20.54 16.58 3.08
C LYS A 359 -20.57 16.83 1.57
N GLU A 360 -20.38 18.09 1.19
CA GLU A 360 -20.50 18.55 -0.19
C GLU A 360 -19.34 18.12 -1.08
N PHE A 361 -18.10 18.16 -0.55
CA PHE A 361 -16.89 17.85 -1.29
C PHE A 361 -16.31 16.51 -0.87
N SER A 362 -15.85 15.72 -1.83
CA SER A 362 -15.05 14.52 -1.61
C SER A 362 -13.58 14.78 -1.90
N LEU A 363 -12.70 14.19 -1.09
CA LEU A 363 -11.27 14.26 -1.28
C LEU A 363 -10.70 12.85 -1.44
N ASP A 364 -10.13 12.57 -2.61
CA ASP A 364 -9.40 11.36 -2.96
C ASP A 364 -7.89 11.64 -2.82
N LYS A 365 -7.27 11.08 -1.78
CA LYS A 365 -5.84 11.25 -1.55
C LYS A 365 -5.11 9.96 -1.93
N MET A 366 -4.75 9.84 -3.18
CA MET A 366 -3.92 8.75 -3.69
C MET A 366 -2.66 9.33 -4.34
N PRO A 367 -1.47 9.17 -3.73
CA PRO A 367 -0.24 9.76 -4.26
C PRO A 367 -0.05 9.47 -5.75
N LEU A 368 -0.27 8.22 -6.19
CA LEU A 368 -0.07 7.79 -7.57
C LEU A 368 -1.11 8.29 -8.58
N ASN A 369 -2.16 8.98 -8.13
CA ASN A 369 -3.11 9.61 -9.05
C ASN A 369 -2.44 10.66 -9.97
N PHE A 370 -1.19 11.04 -9.71
CA PHE A 370 -0.44 11.90 -10.63
C PHE A 370 -0.26 11.26 -12.03
N LEU A 371 -0.30 9.94 -12.13
CA LEU A 371 -0.29 9.22 -13.40
C LEU A 371 -1.63 9.28 -14.14
N TYR A 372 -2.71 9.61 -13.44
CA TYR A 372 -4.07 9.59 -13.96
C TYR A 372 -4.67 10.99 -14.21
N VAL A 373 -3.95 12.08 -13.95
CA VAL A 373 -4.50 13.45 -14.00
C VAL A 373 -5.26 13.73 -15.30
N GLY A 374 -4.68 13.44 -16.45
CA GLY A 374 -5.34 13.65 -17.74
C GLY A 374 -6.62 12.81 -17.89
N PHE A 375 -6.59 11.56 -17.44
CA PHE A 375 -7.76 10.66 -17.48
C PHE A 375 -8.85 11.13 -16.51
N ILE A 376 -8.45 11.57 -15.30
CA ILE A 376 -9.36 12.14 -14.29
C ILE A 376 -10.08 13.35 -14.87
N LEU A 377 -9.33 14.32 -15.41
CA LEU A 377 -9.92 15.55 -15.92
C LEU A 377 -10.71 15.34 -17.22
N LYS A 378 -10.44 14.28 -17.98
CA LYS A 378 -11.26 13.89 -19.12
C LYS A 378 -12.59 13.25 -18.67
N ALA A 379 -12.59 12.48 -17.58
CA ALA A 379 -13.81 11.87 -17.02
C ALA A 379 -14.60 12.82 -16.11
N LEU A 380 -13.92 13.73 -15.43
CA LEU A 380 -14.45 14.67 -14.43
C LEU A 380 -13.85 16.07 -14.68
N PRO A 381 -14.28 16.77 -15.72
CA PRO A 381 -13.66 18.04 -16.14
C PRO A 381 -13.75 19.17 -15.10
N GLY A 382 -14.66 19.07 -14.12
CA GLY A 382 -14.78 20.00 -13.00
C GLY A 382 -13.84 19.70 -11.82
N ALA A 383 -13.21 18.52 -11.77
CA ALA A 383 -12.39 18.13 -10.63
C ALA A 383 -11.19 19.07 -10.40
N LYS A 384 -10.77 19.17 -9.14
CA LYS A 384 -9.61 19.96 -8.72
C LYS A 384 -8.45 19.04 -8.33
N ILE A 385 -7.27 19.33 -8.88
CA ILE A 385 -6.04 18.54 -8.65
C ILE A 385 -5.08 19.36 -7.80
N VAL A 386 -4.73 18.85 -6.63
CA VAL A 386 -3.71 19.42 -5.74
C VAL A 386 -2.49 18.50 -5.75
N CYS A 387 -1.41 18.95 -6.35
CA CYS A 387 -0.14 18.23 -6.41
C CYS A 387 0.80 18.72 -5.30
N VAL A 388 1.19 17.82 -4.41
CA VAL A 388 2.14 18.15 -3.34
C VAL A 388 3.56 17.92 -3.84
N ARG A 389 4.31 19.01 -3.92
CA ARG A 389 5.75 19.02 -4.25
C ARG A 389 6.56 19.00 -2.95
N ARG A 390 7.77 18.52 -3.03
CA ARG A 390 8.75 18.56 -1.95
C ARG A 390 10.15 18.59 -2.54
N HIS A 391 11.12 19.12 -1.78
CA HIS A 391 12.52 19.16 -2.18
C HIS A 391 12.96 17.83 -2.84
N PRO A 392 13.52 17.85 -4.06
CA PRO A 392 13.80 16.65 -4.87
C PRO A 392 14.62 15.60 -4.13
N VAL A 393 15.71 16.02 -3.49
CA VAL A 393 16.63 15.11 -2.79
C VAL A 393 15.97 14.50 -1.55
N ASP A 394 15.19 15.29 -0.77
CA ASP A 394 14.41 14.77 0.36
C ASP A 394 13.35 13.78 -0.11
N THR A 395 12.70 14.04 -1.26
CA THR A 395 11.71 13.11 -1.83
C THR A 395 12.35 11.80 -2.25
N CYS A 396 13.47 11.84 -2.97
CA CYS A 396 14.22 10.64 -3.36
C CYS A 396 14.68 9.85 -2.13
N LEU A 397 15.28 10.52 -1.15
CA LEU A 397 15.72 9.89 0.09
C LEU A 397 14.54 9.29 0.88
N ALA A 398 13.42 10.01 1.00
CA ALA A 398 12.25 9.54 1.73
C ALA A 398 11.63 8.30 1.07
N ASN A 399 11.55 8.25 -0.26
CA ASN A 399 11.11 7.08 -1.00
C ASN A 399 12.10 5.91 -0.86
N TYR A 400 13.40 6.16 -1.00
CA TYR A 400 14.42 5.13 -0.82
C TYR A 400 14.41 4.55 0.61
N ARG A 401 14.16 5.36 1.63
CA ARG A 401 14.08 4.94 3.05
C ARG A 401 12.75 4.29 3.43
N GLN A 402 11.73 4.37 2.59
CA GLN A 402 10.43 3.76 2.86
C GLN A 402 10.47 2.27 2.51
N LEU A 403 9.91 1.43 3.39
CA LEU A 403 9.54 0.08 3.04
C LEU A 403 8.10 0.10 2.54
N PHE A 404 7.93 0.08 1.24
CA PHE A 404 6.61 -0.04 0.63
C PHE A 404 6.11 -1.49 0.65
N ALA A 405 4.80 -1.67 0.49
CA ALA A 405 4.21 -3.00 0.40
C ALA A 405 4.70 -3.72 -0.87
N MET A 406 5.36 -4.86 -0.69
CA MET A 406 6.04 -5.61 -1.76
C MET A 406 5.12 -6.22 -2.83
N ASN A 407 3.82 -6.25 -2.58
CA ASN A 407 2.82 -6.74 -3.53
C ASN A 407 2.38 -5.70 -4.58
N PHE A 408 2.86 -4.45 -4.49
CA PHE A 408 2.55 -3.39 -5.43
C PHE A 408 3.77 -3.03 -6.29
N SER A 409 3.74 -3.39 -7.57
CA SER A 409 4.87 -3.22 -8.49
C SER A 409 5.21 -1.76 -8.82
N TYR A 410 4.26 -0.85 -8.68
CA TYR A 410 4.43 0.57 -8.99
C TYR A 410 5.33 1.33 -8.01
N TYR A 411 5.78 0.69 -6.91
CA TYR A 411 6.79 1.24 -6.00
C TYR A 411 8.19 0.65 -6.22
N ASN A 412 8.38 -0.28 -7.15
CA ASN A 412 9.62 -1.04 -7.29
C ASN A 412 10.86 -0.19 -7.61
N TYR A 413 10.69 1.05 -8.09
CA TYR A 413 11.78 2.01 -8.27
C TYR A 413 12.56 2.30 -6.99
N HIS A 414 11.94 2.13 -5.81
CA HIS A 414 12.55 2.47 -4.52
C HIS A 414 13.63 1.47 -4.04
N TYR A 415 13.81 0.35 -4.72
CA TYR A 415 14.86 -0.60 -4.35
C TYR A 415 16.26 -0.15 -4.76
N ASP A 416 16.38 0.80 -5.67
CA ASP A 416 17.65 1.40 -6.09
C ASP A 416 17.58 2.92 -6.02
N LEU A 417 18.67 3.57 -5.56
CA LEU A 417 18.67 5.00 -5.34
C LEU A 417 18.68 5.80 -6.67
N LYS A 418 19.39 5.27 -7.68
CA LYS A 418 19.43 5.88 -9.01
C LYS A 418 18.10 5.74 -9.73
N ASP A 419 17.48 4.54 -9.67
CA ASP A 419 16.12 4.33 -10.20
C ASP A 419 15.13 5.28 -9.53
N THR A 420 15.25 5.50 -8.20
CA THR A 420 14.40 6.45 -7.46
C THR A 420 14.55 7.87 -7.98
N ALA A 421 15.78 8.30 -8.23
CA ALA A 421 16.04 9.64 -8.77
C ALA A 421 15.56 9.78 -10.23
N GLU A 422 15.76 8.76 -11.07
CA GLU A 422 15.24 8.76 -12.44
C GLU A 422 13.71 8.80 -12.47
N TYR A 423 13.06 8.04 -11.58
CA TYR A 423 11.59 8.08 -11.45
C TYR A 423 11.11 9.45 -10.99
N TYR A 424 11.83 10.11 -10.07
CA TYR A 424 11.53 11.49 -9.68
C TYR A 424 11.59 12.44 -10.87
N CYS A 425 12.61 12.31 -11.73
CA CYS A 425 12.71 13.15 -12.93
C CYS A 425 11.54 12.95 -13.89
N LEU A 426 11.06 11.71 -14.05
CA LEU A 426 9.85 11.41 -14.83
C LEU A 426 8.61 12.06 -14.21
N PHE A 427 8.47 11.97 -12.90
CA PHE A 427 7.40 12.63 -12.16
C PHE A 427 7.44 14.14 -12.36
N ASP A 428 8.59 14.77 -12.18
CA ASP A 428 8.77 16.22 -12.31
C ASP A 428 8.36 16.71 -13.71
N ALA A 429 8.85 16.05 -14.75
CA ALA A 429 8.50 16.36 -16.14
C ALA A 429 6.99 16.16 -16.42
N LEU A 430 6.35 15.15 -15.82
CA LEU A 430 4.92 14.91 -15.96
C LEU A 430 4.10 16.00 -15.23
N MET A 431 4.54 16.47 -14.06
CA MET A 431 3.85 17.56 -13.34
C MET A 431 3.91 18.88 -14.12
N ALA A 432 5.08 19.21 -14.68
CA ALA A 432 5.21 20.36 -15.59
C ALA A 432 4.27 20.24 -16.79
N HIS A 433 4.15 19.04 -17.36
CA HIS A 433 3.20 18.76 -18.45
C HIS A 433 1.74 18.98 -18.01
N TRP A 434 1.31 18.43 -16.87
CA TRP A 434 -0.06 18.62 -16.39
C TRP A 434 -0.39 20.08 -16.11
N LYS A 435 0.55 20.83 -15.56
CA LYS A 435 0.39 22.27 -15.32
C LYS A 435 0.21 23.05 -16.64
N ALA A 436 0.88 22.63 -17.71
CA ALA A 436 0.72 23.25 -19.02
C ALA A 436 -0.61 22.88 -19.68
N VAL A 437 -1.06 21.61 -19.54
CA VAL A 437 -2.33 21.14 -20.15
C VAL A 437 -3.57 21.62 -19.39
N PHE A 438 -3.50 21.71 -18.05
CA PHE A 438 -4.66 22.01 -17.19
C PHE A 438 -4.39 23.14 -16.18
N PRO A 439 -3.96 24.35 -16.58
CA PRO A 439 -3.49 25.38 -15.66
C PRO A 439 -4.53 25.80 -14.62
N GLU A 440 -5.82 25.78 -14.95
CA GLU A 440 -6.89 26.20 -14.04
C GLU A 440 -7.40 25.09 -13.09
N ARG A 441 -7.04 23.84 -13.36
CA ARG A 441 -7.49 22.66 -12.62
C ARG A 441 -6.38 22.01 -11.80
N PHE A 442 -5.13 22.50 -11.94
CA PHE A 442 -3.94 21.88 -11.35
C PHE A 442 -3.16 22.89 -10.51
N LEU A 443 -3.15 22.70 -9.20
CA LEU A 443 -2.37 23.50 -8.25
C LEU A 443 -1.18 22.68 -7.73
N GLU A 444 0.02 23.25 -7.79
CA GLU A 444 1.20 22.72 -7.08
C GLU A 444 1.37 23.44 -5.74
N VAL A 445 1.62 22.67 -4.68
CA VAL A 445 1.86 23.19 -3.32
C VAL A 445 3.15 22.59 -2.80
N ASP A 446 4.10 23.43 -2.40
CA ASP A 446 5.36 22.97 -1.83
C ASP A 446 5.19 22.61 -0.34
N TYR A 447 5.66 21.43 0.03
CA TYR A 447 5.65 20.95 1.43
C TYR A 447 6.38 21.90 2.35
N GLU A 448 7.47 22.48 1.90
CA GLU A 448 8.29 23.44 2.62
C GLU A 448 7.51 24.73 2.93
N ASP A 449 6.65 25.19 2.01
CA ASP A 449 5.78 26.36 2.25
C ASP A 449 4.68 26.06 3.26
N ILE A 450 4.12 24.84 3.24
CA ILE A 450 3.14 24.42 4.27
C ILE A 450 3.78 24.44 5.66
N VAL A 451 5.05 24.01 5.76
CA VAL A 451 5.79 23.99 7.02
C VAL A 451 6.18 25.39 7.47
N ALA A 452 6.64 26.25 6.55
CA ALA A 452 7.14 27.58 6.85
C ALA A 452 6.03 28.62 7.02
N LYS A 453 4.95 28.52 6.24
CA LYS A 453 3.85 29.49 6.14
C LYS A 453 2.50 28.77 6.08
N PRO A 454 2.07 28.08 7.15
CA PRO A 454 0.89 27.23 7.10
C PRO A 454 -0.39 27.98 6.73
N GLU A 455 -0.69 29.11 7.35
CA GLU A 455 -1.95 29.82 7.12
C GLU A 455 -2.09 30.36 5.68
N PRO A 456 -1.13 31.09 5.09
CA PRO A 456 -1.22 31.50 3.69
C PRO A 456 -1.44 30.33 2.75
N THR A 457 -0.72 29.21 2.94
CA THR A 457 -0.84 28.03 2.10
C THR A 457 -2.20 27.34 2.25
N VAL A 458 -2.75 27.26 3.45
CA VAL A 458 -4.09 26.70 3.66
C VAL A 458 -5.16 27.59 3.03
N ARG A 459 -5.02 28.92 3.09
CA ARG A 459 -5.93 29.87 2.39
C ARG A 459 -5.88 29.68 0.87
N GLU A 460 -4.70 29.52 0.30
CA GLU A 460 -4.52 29.24 -1.14
C GLU A 460 -5.21 27.93 -1.53
N LEU A 461 -5.03 26.86 -0.75
CA LEU A 461 -5.72 25.58 -0.94
C LEU A 461 -7.25 25.74 -0.91
N CYS A 462 -7.79 26.40 0.11
CA CYS A 462 -9.23 26.64 0.24
C CYS A 462 -9.79 27.42 -0.95
N ASN A 463 -9.12 28.49 -1.36
CA ASN A 463 -9.52 29.28 -2.53
C ASN A 463 -9.53 28.45 -3.81
N PHE A 464 -8.49 27.62 -4.03
CA PHE A 464 -8.39 26.76 -5.21
C PHE A 464 -9.52 25.72 -5.28
N VAL A 465 -9.89 25.12 -4.13
CA VAL A 465 -10.95 24.10 -4.08
C VAL A 465 -12.35 24.68 -3.86
N ASN A 466 -12.49 26.01 -3.88
CA ASN A 466 -13.74 26.76 -3.75
C ASN A 466 -14.46 26.52 -2.41
N VAL A 467 -13.72 26.58 -1.32
CA VAL A 467 -14.26 26.58 0.04
C VAL A 467 -13.73 27.76 0.85
N ASP A 468 -14.49 28.19 1.85
CA ASP A 468 -14.04 29.25 2.76
C ASP A 468 -12.91 28.75 3.66
N PHE A 469 -12.03 29.66 4.12
CA PHE A 469 -11.00 29.30 5.05
C PHE A 469 -11.57 29.00 6.45
N GLU A 470 -11.24 27.83 7.00
CA GLU A 470 -11.53 27.46 8.39
C GLU A 470 -10.23 27.28 9.17
N THR A 471 -10.14 27.83 10.37
CA THR A 471 -8.96 27.71 11.27
C THR A 471 -8.69 26.27 11.69
N ALA A 472 -9.68 25.39 11.63
CA ALA A 472 -9.56 23.96 11.90
C ALA A 472 -8.47 23.29 11.03
N GLY A 473 -8.23 23.79 9.80
CA GLY A 473 -7.15 23.32 8.94
C GLY A 473 -5.75 23.51 9.53
N LEU A 474 -5.54 24.53 10.36
CA LEU A 474 -4.26 24.76 11.06
C LEU A 474 -4.10 23.88 12.30
N GLU A 475 -5.20 23.34 12.81
CA GLU A 475 -5.27 22.49 14.01
C GLU A 475 -5.55 21.01 13.69
N PHE A 476 -5.25 20.57 12.46
CA PHE A 476 -5.54 19.21 11.93
C PHE A 476 -5.09 18.08 12.86
N TYR A 477 -4.03 18.27 13.65
CA TYR A 477 -3.49 17.29 14.61
C TYR A 477 -4.45 16.99 15.78
N LYS A 478 -5.44 17.85 16.03
CA LYS A 478 -6.51 17.61 17.02
C LYS A 478 -7.59 16.63 16.51
N SER A 479 -7.62 16.35 15.22
CA SER A 479 -8.60 15.45 14.61
C SER A 479 -8.40 14.00 15.06
N LYS A 480 -9.48 13.36 15.53
CA LYS A 480 -9.51 11.95 15.97
C LYS A 480 -9.79 10.96 14.83
N VAL A 481 -10.02 11.44 13.62
CA VAL A 481 -10.32 10.57 12.47
C VAL A 481 -9.13 9.62 12.20
N PRO A 482 -9.34 8.31 12.06
CA PRO A 482 -8.29 7.33 11.76
C PRO A 482 -7.52 7.68 10.48
N VAL A 483 -6.25 7.30 10.41
CA VAL A 483 -5.37 7.50 9.24
C VAL A 483 -4.70 6.18 8.89
N SER A 484 -5.02 5.64 7.73
CA SER A 484 -4.50 4.35 7.24
C SER A 484 -3.30 4.53 6.29
N THR A 485 -2.31 5.35 6.67
CA THR A 485 -1.11 5.59 5.83
C THR A 485 0.18 5.41 6.59
N ALA A 486 1.29 5.22 5.87
CA ALA A 486 2.64 5.17 6.46
C ALA A 486 3.02 6.45 7.25
N SER A 487 2.25 7.54 7.09
CA SER A 487 2.44 8.82 7.79
C SER A 487 1.45 9.03 8.94
N ALA A 488 0.66 8.02 9.32
CA ALA A 488 -0.43 8.13 10.30
C ALA A 488 -0.01 8.74 11.65
N MET A 489 1.17 8.37 12.15
CA MET A 489 1.70 8.93 13.42
C MET A 489 2.16 10.38 13.26
N GLN A 490 2.65 10.76 12.09
CA GLN A 490 3.22 12.08 11.83
C GLN A 490 2.17 13.20 11.78
N VAL A 491 0.95 12.88 11.36
CA VAL A 491 -0.14 13.86 11.25
C VAL A 491 -0.97 13.99 12.53
N ARG A 492 -0.54 13.37 13.62
CA ARG A 492 -1.11 13.55 14.98
C ARG A 492 -0.33 14.55 15.83
N GLU A 493 0.72 15.13 15.26
CA GLU A 493 1.55 16.15 15.88
C GLU A 493 1.38 17.47 15.12
N PRO A 494 1.58 18.64 15.76
CA PRO A 494 1.66 19.91 15.05
C PRO A 494 2.67 19.87 13.92
N ILE A 495 2.58 20.79 12.98
CA ILE A 495 3.54 20.89 11.87
C ILE A 495 4.96 21.00 12.44
N TYR A 496 5.86 20.12 11.99
CA TYR A 496 7.25 20.08 12.42
C TYR A 496 8.20 20.18 11.21
N SER A 497 9.34 20.82 11.43
CA SER A 497 10.34 21.09 10.37
C SER A 497 11.40 19.98 10.20
N SER A 498 11.48 19.01 11.12
CA SER A 498 12.56 18.00 11.14
C SER A 498 12.60 17.07 9.89
N ALA A 499 11.57 17.14 9.06
CA ALA A 499 11.53 16.43 7.79
C ALA A 499 12.15 17.23 6.62
N VAL A 500 12.28 18.56 6.76
CA VAL A 500 12.87 19.45 5.76
C VAL A 500 14.39 19.39 5.86
N GLY A 501 15.07 19.23 4.72
CA GLY A 501 16.53 19.20 4.66
C GLY A 501 17.17 17.95 5.29
N ARG A 502 16.40 16.88 5.53
CA ARG A 502 16.93 15.64 6.11
C ARG A 502 18.05 15.02 5.29
N TRP A 503 18.03 15.20 3.99
CA TRP A 503 19.06 14.74 3.08
C TRP A 503 20.47 15.23 3.45
N LYS A 504 20.60 16.39 4.11
CA LYS A 504 21.88 16.98 4.53
C LYS A 504 22.67 16.06 5.48
N HIS A 505 21.99 15.23 6.27
CA HIS A 505 22.66 14.25 7.14
C HIS A 505 23.36 13.12 6.37
N TYR A 506 23.00 12.92 5.08
CA TYR A 506 23.55 11.84 4.25
C TYR A 506 24.64 12.33 3.29
N GLY A 507 24.66 13.62 2.98
CA GLY A 507 25.74 14.26 2.20
C GLY A 507 26.09 13.51 0.91
N ASP A 508 27.38 13.23 0.73
CA ASP A 508 27.94 12.59 -0.47
C ASP A 508 27.40 11.18 -0.75
N LEU A 509 26.77 10.53 0.23
CA LEU A 509 26.13 9.23 0.01
C LEU A 509 24.98 9.32 -1.01
N LEU A 510 24.45 10.54 -1.25
CA LEU A 510 23.40 10.82 -2.22
C LEU A 510 23.95 11.29 -3.58
N ALA A 511 25.27 11.19 -3.82
CA ALA A 511 25.86 11.56 -5.11
C ALA A 511 25.12 11.00 -6.34
N PRO A 512 24.62 9.74 -6.36
CA PRO A 512 23.83 9.25 -7.48
C PRO A 512 22.54 10.03 -7.74
N VAL A 513 21.93 10.61 -6.69
CA VAL A 513 20.72 11.45 -6.81
C VAL A 513 21.11 12.79 -7.44
N PHE A 514 22.14 13.44 -6.90
CA PHE A 514 22.62 14.73 -7.42
C PHE A 514 23.00 14.64 -8.91
N GLU A 515 23.68 13.56 -9.30
CA GLU A 515 24.09 13.31 -10.69
C GLU A 515 22.88 13.19 -11.63
N VAL A 516 21.87 12.41 -11.23
CA VAL A 516 20.65 12.20 -12.03
C VAL A 516 19.85 13.51 -12.13
N LEU A 517 19.64 14.22 -11.02
CA LEU A 517 18.89 15.47 -11.00
C LEU A 517 19.58 16.54 -11.88
N SER A 518 20.89 16.74 -11.71
CA SER A 518 21.68 17.69 -12.50
C SER A 518 21.62 17.38 -14.01
N LYS A 519 21.78 16.09 -14.38
CA LYS A 519 21.72 15.65 -15.79
C LYS A 519 20.35 15.94 -16.43
N ASN A 520 19.28 15.94 -15.65
CA ASN A 520 17.92 16.23 -16.11
C ASN A 520 17.51 17.70 -15.89
N GLY A 521 18.44 18.59 -15.54
CA GLY A 521 18.20 20.03 -15.40
C GLY A 521 17.33 20.41 -14.21
N ILE A 522 17.16 19.52 -13.22
CA ILE A 522 16.36 19.81 -12.03
C ILE A 522 17.18 20.64 -11.05
N THR A 523 16.71 21.85 -10.82
CA THR A 523 17.28 22.78 -9.84
C THR A 523 16.47 22.74 -8.55
N TYR A 524 17.12 22.94 -7.41
CA TYR A 524 16.49 23.02 -6.11
C TYR A 524 17.25 23.99 -5.19
N ARG A 525 16.56 24.50 -4.19
CA ARG A 525 17.16 25.38 -3.19
C ARG A 525 17.84 24.54 -2.11
N ASP A 526 19.01 24.94 -1.63
CA ASP A 526 19.73 24.30 -0.52
C ASP A 526 19.06 24.49 0.85
#